data_79674840e86f8f09136a0effa817eac7
#
_entry.id   79674840e86f8f09136a0effa817eac7
#
_cell.length_a   1.000
_cell.length_b   1.000
_cell.length_c   1.000
_cell.angle_alpha   90.00
_cell.angle_beta   90.00
_cell.angle_gamma   90.00
#
_symmetry.space_group_name_H-M   'P 1'
#
loop_
_entity.id
_entity.type
_entity.pdbx_description
1 polymer ?
#
loop_
_entity_poly.entity_id
_entity_poly.type
_entity_poly.pdbx_seq_one_letter_code
_entity_poly.pdbx_strand_id
1 'polypeptide(L)'
;MVDMASGMSLMGLIPFCSTFAVFAGRCFENIRNGICYPHANVKLAFSHAGISVGEDGGTHQSIEDIALMRVLPGMTVLCPCDDLETRKAVAASVEMEGPVYLRLARMATRSFEDRPFEIGKGRVMREGKDAVAFTCGTMVEACMDAAELLARQGIELAVINLHTIKPMDTDLVCRYAATGAKLFSVEEHSIIGGLGDAVCDALECQGTYRLTKIGIRDCFGQSGKPEAVLREYGLCADQIAAEIQSGL
;
A
#
# COMPACT_ATOMS: atom_id res chain seq x y z
N MET A 1 12.05 -15.61 -15.07
CA MET A 1 11.05 -14.58 -15.46
C MET A 1 11.65 -13.18 -15.34
N VAL A 2 12.10 -12.74 -14.18
CA VAL A 2 12.62 -11.38 -13.93
C VAL A 2 13.79 -11.03 -14.87
N ASP A 3 14.81 -11.89 -14.96
CA ASP A 3 15.98 -11.65 -15.84
C ASP A 3 15.61 -11.64 -17.33
N MET A 4 14.63 -12.49 -17.72
CA MET A 4 14.10 -12.47 -19.08
C MET A 4 13.42 -11.14 -19.39
N ALA A 5 12.61 -10.63 -18.47
CA ALA A 5 11.96 -9.32 -18.61
C ALA A 5 13.00 -8.18 -18.71
N SER A 6 14.07 -8.25 -17.91
CA SER A 6 15.17 -7.30 -18.02
C SER A 6 15.76 -7.31 -19.43
N GLY A 7 16.07 -8.51 -19.99
CA GLY A 7 16.57 -8.65 -21.35
C GLY A 7 15.59 -8.14 -22.42
N MET A 8 14.29 -8.38 -22.26
CA MET A 8 13.24 -7.86 -23.15
C MET A 8 13.19 -6.33 -23.14
N SER A 9 13.34 -5.74 -21.97
CA SER A 9 13.34 -4.27 -21.82
C SER A 9 14.51 -3.62 -22.56
N LEU A 10 15.69 -4.26 -22.58
CA LEU A 10 16.85 -3.79 -23.36
C LEU A 10 16.59 -3.81 -24.88
N MET A 11 15.63 -4.59 -25.35
CA MET A 11 15.18 -4.61 -26.74
C MET A 11 14.05 -3.63 -27.05
N GLY A 12 13.73 -2.72 -26.12
CA GLY A 12 12.71 -1.69 -26.27
C GLY A 12 11.28 -2.15 -25.98
N LEU A 13 11.10 -3.34 -25.39
CA LEU A 13 9.79 -3.82 -24.96
C LEU A 13 9.46 -3.32 -23.54
N ILE A 14 8.18 -3.30 -23.20
CA ILE A 14 7.68 -2.98 -21.85
C ILE A 14 7.09 -4.27 -21.24
N PRO A 15 7.91 -5.16 -20.68
CA PRO A 15 7.43 -6.42 -20.14
C PRO A 15 6.70 -6.23 -18.82
N PHE A 16 5.58 -6.94 -18.67
CA PHE A 16 4.88 -7.13 -17.41
C PHE A 16 5.18 -8.52 -16.86
N CYS A 17 5.72 -8.59 -15.65
CA CYS A 17 5.92 -9.84 -14.90
C CYS A 17 4.83 -9.97 -13.86
N SER A 18 4.21 -11.14 -13.76
CA SER A 18 3.19 -11.41 -12.75
C SER A 18 3.45 -12.73 -12.03
N THR A 19 3.37 -12.68 -10.71
CA THR A 19 3.44 -13.82 -9.79
C THR A 19 2.84 -13.42 -8.45
N PHE A 20 2.84 -14.30 -7.44
CA PHE A 20 2.48 -13.92 -6.07
C PHE A 20 3.56 -13.03 -5.45
N ALA A 21 3.12 -12.03 -4.69
CA ALA A 21 4.01 -11.03 -4.08
C ALA A 21 5.08 -11.64 -3.16
N VAL A 22 4.77 -12.72 -2.46
CA VAL A 22 5.74 -13.44 -1.60
C VAL A 22 6.98 -13.89 -2.36
N PHE A 23 6.87 -14.18 -3.66
CA PHE A 23 8.01 -14.59 -4.47
C PHE A 23 8.92 -13.43 -4.88
N ALA A 24 8.53 -12.17 -4.59
CA ALA A 24 9.41 -11.01 -4.73
C ALA A 24 10.68 -11.15 -3.88
N GLY A 25 10.55 -11.67 -2.66
CA GLY A 25 11.70 -11.95 -1.79
C GLY A 25 12.70 -12.91 -2.41
N ARG A 26 12.22 -13.95 -3.13
CA ARG A 26 13.10 -14.93 -3.77
C ARG A 26 13.86 -14.38 -4.98
N CYS A 27 13.32 -13.38 -5.68
CA CYS A 27 13.99 -12.77 -6.84
C CYS A 27 14.45 -11.33 -6.55
N PHE A 28 14.58 -10.96 -5.29
CA PHE A 28 14.92 -9.59 -4.86
C PHE A 28 16.24 -9.11 -5.44
N GLU A 29 17.27 -9.98 -5.44
CA GLU A 29 18.57 -9.65 -6.01
C GLU A 29 18.48 -9.43 -7.52
N ASN A 30 17.75 -10.28 -8.23
CA ASN A 30 17.50 -10.15 -9.68
C ASN A 30 16.73 -8.84 -9.99
N ILE A 31 15.75 -8.48 -9.18
CA ILE A 31 15.03 -7.20 -9.31
C ILE A 31 16.00 -6.04 -9.08
N ARG A 32 16.82 -6.11 -8.02
CA ARG A 32 17.79 -5.08 -7.68
C ARG A 32 18.80 -4.84 -8.81
N ASN A 33 19.46 -5.90 -9.24
CA ASN A 33 20.60 -5.81 -10.15
C ASN A 33 20.19 -5.88 -11.64
N GLY A 34 19.15 -6.64 -11.95
CA GLY A 34 18.69 -6.81 -13.33
C GLY A 34 17.67 -5.75 -13.77
N ILE A 35 16.94 -5.15 -12.84
CA ILE A 35 15.87 -4.19 -13.17
C ILE A 35 16.18 -2.79 -12.64
N CYS A 36 16.39 -2.63 -11.32
CA CYS A 36 16.54 -1.30 -10.73
C CYS A 36 17.89 -0.65 -11.07
N TYR A 37 18.98 -1.40 -10.95
CA TYR A 37 20.33 -0.86 -11.19
C TYR A 37 20.51 -0.33 -12.61
N PRO A 38 20.11 -1.05 -13.69
CA PRO A 38 20.15 -0.55 -15.07
C PRO A 38 18.96 0.37 -15.42
N HIS A 39 18.03 0.64 -14.49
CA HIS A 39 16.80 1.39 -14.72
C HIS A 39 15.94 0.80 -15.86
N ALA A 40 15.83 -0.53 -15.90
CA ALA A 40 15.11 -1.26 -16.92
C ALA A 40 13.60 -0.97 -16.87
N ASN A 41 12.97 -0.78 -18.04
CA ASN A 41 11.54 -0.46 -18.13
C ASN A 41 10.68 -1.72 -17.98
N VAL A 42 10.66 -2.29 -16.77
CA VAL A 42 9.93 -3.52 -16.40
C VAL A 42 8.85 -3.22 -15.38
N LYS A 43 7.66 -3.82 -15.58
CA LYS A 43 6.51 -3.70 -14.67
C LYS A 43 6.31 -5.01 -13.92
N LEU A 44 6.47 -4.97 -12.60
CA LEU A 44 6.31 -6.11 -11.69
C LEU A 44 4.89 -6.06 -11.11
N ALA A 45 3.92 -6.68 -11.77
CA ALA A 45 2.53 -6.72 -11.34
C ALA A 45 2.29 -7.96 -10.46
N PHE A 46 2.68 -7.89 -9.18
CA PHE A 46 2.61 -9.03 -8.27
C PHE A 46 1.32 -9.02 -7.46
N SER A 47 0.62 -10.15 -7.51
CA SER A 47 -0.68 -10.35 -6.86
C SER A 47 -0.56 -11.11 -5.54
N HIS A 48 -1.69 -11.28 -4.85
CA HIS A 48 -1.74 -12.04 -3.59
C HIS A 48 -0.84 -11.44 -2.50
N ALA A 49 -0.72 -10.11 -2.47
CA ALA A 49 -0.01 -9.41 -1.41
C ALA A 49 -0.84 -9.36 -0.11
N GLY A 50 -0.16 -9.25 1.02
CA GLY A 50 -0.79 -9.17 2.34
C GLY A 50 -1.16 -10.54 2.92
N ILE A 51 -2.03 -10.55 3.91
CA ILE A 51 -2.51 -11.75 4.62
C ILE A 51 -3.86 -12.25 4.13
N SER A 52 -4.59 -11.44 3.35
CA SER A 52 -5.88 -11.80 2.74
C SER A 52 -5.78 -12.82 1.60
N VAL A 53 -4.60 -13.36 1.36
CA VAL A 53 -4.39 -14.54 0.50
C VAL A 53 -5.26 -15.71 0.97
N GLY A 54 -5.45 -15.84 2.27
CA GLY A 54 -6.39 -16.80 2.86
C GLY A 54 -5.76 -18.13 3.20
N GLU A 55 -6.35 -19.22 2.69
CA GLU A 55 -6.06 -20.59 3.09
C GLU A 55 -4.63 -21.05 2.78
N ASP A 56 -3.97 -20.44 1.80
CA ASP A 56 -2.56 -20.72 1.47
C ASP A 56 -1.60 -20.43 2.64
N GLY A 57 -2.01 -19.53 3.55
CA GLY A 57 -1.36 -19.29 4.82
C GLY A 57 -0.04 -18.55 4.74
N GLY A 58 0.66 -18.47 5.89
CA GLY A 58 1.84 -17.62 6.10
C GLY A 58 3.00 -17.85 5.13
N THR A 59 3.10 -19.02 4.50
CA THR A 59 4.14 -19.29 3.50
C THR A 59 3.89 -18.62 2.15
N HIS A 60 2.67 -18.15 1.90
CA HIS A 60 2.25 -17.47 0.67
C HIS A 60 1.79 -16.02 0.91
N GLN A 61 1.69 -15.60 2.15
CA GLN A 61 1.32 -14.26 2.56
C GLN A 61 2.55 -13.35 2.52
N SER A 62 2.51 -12.30 1.69
CA SER A 62 3.59 -11.31 1.60
C SER A 62 3.26 -10.11 2.48
N ILE A 63 3.99 -9.95 3.56
CA ILE A 63 3.84 -8.85 4.51
C ILE A 63 5.05 -7.91 4.53
N GLU A 64 6.01 -8.13 3.63
CA GLU A 64 7.29 -7.42 3.53
C GLU A 64 7.57 -6.83 2.15
N ASP A 65 6.69 -7.06 1.18
CA ASP A 65 6.91 -6.68 -0.23
C ASP A 65 7.03 -5.17 -0.45
N ILE A 66 6.24 -4.34 0.26
CA ILE A 66 6.37 -2.88 0.20
C ILE A 66 7.76 -2.46 0.71
N ALA A 67 8.21 -3.01 1.84
CA ALA A 67 9.51 -2.69 2.42
C ALA A 67 10.65 -3.03 1.45
N LEU A 68 10.60 -4.23 0.85
CA LEU A 68 11.59 -4.69 -0.12
C LEU A 68 11.63 -3.81 -1.37
N MET A 69 10.47 -3.42 -1.91
CA MET A 69 10.42 -2.63 -3.13
C MET A 69 10.72 -1.15 -2.88
N ARG A 70 10.30 -0.59 -1.75
CA ARG A 70 10.60 0.80 -1.38
C ARG A 70 12.09 1.08 -1.28
N VAL A 71 12.86 0.14 -0.73
CA VAL A 71 14.30 0.36 -0.49
C VAL A 71 15.11 0.41 -1.79
N LEU A 72 14.58 -0.13 -2.90
CA LEU A 72 15.30 -0.17 -4.18
C LEU A 72 15.34 1.21 -4.85
N PRO A 73 16.54 1.73 -5.19
CA PRO A 73 16.68 2.97 -5.94
C PRO A 73 15.94 2.90 -7.29
N GLY A 74 15.23 3.98 -7.65
CA GLY A 74 14.52 4.10 -8.92
C GLY A 74 13.21 3.30 -9.04
N MET A 75 12.91 2.38 -8.11
CA MET A 75 11.64 1.63 -8.11
C MET A 75 10.47 2.55 -7.77
N THR A 76 9.44 2.56 -8.60
CA THR A 76 8.12 3.13 -8.25
C THR A 76 7.25 2.04 -7.64
N VAL A 77 6.54 2.36 -6.55
CA VAL A 77 5.69 1.40 -5.81
C VAL A 77 4.25 1.88 -5.78
N LEU A 78 3.37 1.13 -6.45
CA LEU A 78 1.94 1.40 -6.57
C LEU A 78 1.14 0.33 -5.83
N CYS A 79 0.12 0.75 -5.08
CA CYS A 79 -0.79 -0.11 -4.32
C CYS A 79 -2.24 0.38 -4.50
N PRO A 80 -2.87 0.12 -5.66
CA PRO A 80 -4.23 0.57 -5.96
C PRO A 80 -5.26 -0.09 -5.05
N CYS A 81 -6.36 0.63 -4.77
CA CYS A 81 -7.37 0.19 -3.80
C CYS A 81 -8.54 -0.59 -4.41
N ASP A 82 -8.80 -0.44 -5.70
CA ASP A 82 -9.91 -1.10 -6.39
C ASP A 82 -9.58 -1.42 -7.86
N ASP A 83 -10.54 -1.97 -8.60
CA ASP A 83 -10.36 -2.36 -10.01
C ASP A 83 -10.20 -1.14 -10.94
N LEU A 84 -10.92 -0.04 -10.69
CA LEU A 84 -10.83 1.19 -11.48
C LEU A 84 -9.45 1.84 -11.31
N GLU A 85 -8.98 1.95 -10.07
CA GLU A 85 -7.65 2.48 -9.78
C GLU A 85 -6.55 1.55 -10.30
N THR A 86 -6.73 0.22 -10.23
CA THR A 86 -5.80 -0.77 -10.78
C THR A 86 -5.65 -0.61 -12.29
N ARG A 87 -6.75 -0.47 -13.04
CA ARG A 87 -6.70 -0.26 -14.50
C ARG A 87 -5.93 1.00 -14.86
N LYS A 88 -6.14 2.08 -14.11
CA LYS A 88 -5.43 3.36 -14.31
C LYS A 88 -3.96 3.26 -13.93
N ALA A 89 -3.64 2.58 -12.82
CA ALA A 89 -2.27 2.35 -12.40
C ALA A 89 -1.49 1.54 -13.45
N VAL A 90 -2.11 0.50 -14.03
CA VAL A 90 -1.51 -0.26 -15.15
C VAL A 90 -1.28 0.64 -16.35
N ALA A 91 -2.28 1.41 -16.79
CA ALA A 91 -2.15 2.33 -17.92
C ALA A 91 -1.04 3.38 -17.68
N ALA A 92 -1.06 4.04 -16.51
CA ALA A 92 -0.05 5.03 -16.15
C ALA A 92 1.36 4.42 -16.06
N SER A 93 1.48 3.16 -15.63
CA SER A 93 2.77 2.48 -15.56
C SER A 93 3.37 2.19 -16.95
N VAL A 94 2.55 2.03 -18.00
CA VAL A 94 3.04 1.88 -19.39
C VAL A 94 3.69 3.17 -19.88
N GLU A 95 3.10 4.31 -19.56
CA GLU A 95 3.60 5.63 -19.97
C GLU A 95 4.83 6.07 -19.16
N MET A 96 5.08 5.44 -18.04
CA MET A 96 6.22 5.75 -17.18
C MET A 96 7.44 4.92 -17.57
N GLU A 97 8.58 5.56 -17.80
CA GLU A 97 9.84 4.87 -18.01
C GLU A 97 10.47 4.44 -16.69
N GLY A 98 11.07 3.23 -16.70
CA GLY A 98 11.75 2.66 -15.54
C GLY A 98 10.90 1.61 -14.79
N PRO A 99 11.45 1.09 -13.67
CA PRO A 99 10.83 0.00 -12.93
C PRO A 99 9.61 0.43 -12.13
N VAL A 100 8.55 -0.36 -12.23
CA VAL A 100 7.33 -0.17 -11.44
C VAL A 100 6.94 -1.49 -10.78
N TYR A 101 6.68 -1.44 -9.48
CA TYR A 101 6.05 -2.51 -8.71
C TYR A 101 4.58 -2.17 -8.48
N LEU A 102 3.68 -3.00 -9.05
CA LEU A 102 2.25 -2.93 -8.80
C LEU A 102 1.88 -4.00 -7.77
N ARG A 103 1.53 -3.58 -6.58
CA ARG A 103 1.06 -4.43 -5.49
C ARG A 103 -0.42 -4.70 -5.65
N LEU A 104 -0.78 -5.94 -5.95
CA LEU A 104 -2.16 -6.35 -6.21
C LEU A 104 -2.64 -7.35 -5.16
N ALA A 105 -3.89 -7.21 -4.73
CA ALA A 105 -4.53 -8.13 -3.80
C ALA A 105 -5.11 -9.36 -4.53
N ARG A 106 -5.45 -10.39 -3.76
CA ARG A 106 -6.33 -11.48 -4.20
C ARG A 106 -7.80 -11.14 -3.93
N MET A 107 -8.05 -10.52 -2.78
CA MET A 107 -9.40 -10.16 -2.35
C MET A 107 -9.96 -9.03 -3.21
N ALA A 108 -11.20 -9.17 -3.64
CA ALA A 108 -11.92 -8.09 -4.30
C ALA A 108 -12.35 -7.03 -3.27
N THR A 109 -12.30 -5.78 -3.67
CA THR A 109 -12.81 -4.63 -2.93
C THR A 109 -13.95 -3.99 -3.70
N ARG A 110 -14.78 -3.19 -3.03
CA ARG A 110 -15.77 -2.38 -3.75
C ARG A 110 -15.07 -1.31 -4.58
N SER A 111 -15.66 -0.98 -5.73
CA SER A 111 -15.19 0.13 -6.55
C SER A 111 -15.64 1.46 -5.93
N PHE A 112 -14.73 2.41 -5.89
CA PHE A 112 -15.00 3.78 -5.47
C PHE A 112 -15.33 4.68 -6.67
N GLU A 113 -15.62 5.95 -6.39
CA GLU A 113 -15.88 6.94 -7.44
C GLU A 113 -14.70 7.02 -8.42
N ASP A 114 -15.01 6.99 -9.72
CA ASP A 114 -14.00 7.11 -10.76
C ASP A 114 -13.42 8.52 -10.81
N ARG A 115 -12.11 8.65 -10.50
CA ARG A 115 -11.37 9.92 -10.48
C ARG A 115 -10.06 9.80 -11.26
N PRO A 116 -9.44 10.91 -11.69
CA PRO A 116 -8.11 10.89 -12.29
C PRO A 116 -7.09 10.18 -11.39
N PHE A 117 -6.15 9.47 -12.01
CA PHE A 117 -5.03 8.80 -11.35
C PHE A 117 -3.72 9.44 -11.83
N GLU A 118 -2.88 9.79 -10.90
CA GLU A 118 -1.55 10.35 -11.17
C GLU A 118 -0.54 9.71 -10.23
N ILE A 119 0.52 9.12 -10.80
CA ILE A 119 1.61 8.53 -10.01
C ILE A 119 2.27 9.63 -9.16
N GLY A 120 2.46 9.36 -7.88
CA GLY A 120 3.02 10.32 -6.93
C GLY A 120 2.00 11.23 -6.24
N LYS A 121 0.71 11.08 -6.56
CA LYS A 121 -0.38 11.82 -5.90
C LYS A 121 -1.26 10.87 -5.09
N GLY A 122 -1.62 11.30 -3.87
CA GLY A 122 -2.60 10.60 -3.05
C GLY A 122 -4.01 11.10 -3.33
N ARG A 123 -5.01 10.38 -2.81
CA ARG A 123 -6.41 10.71 -2.95
C ARG A 123 -7.09 10.85 -1.59
N VAL A 124 -7.79 11.98 -1.37
CA VAL A 124 -8.69 12.13 -0.24
C VAL A 124 -9.98 11.37 -0.53
N MET A 125 -10.21 10.28 0.22
CA MET A 125 -11.40 9.45 0.11
C MET A 125 -12.52 10.02 0.96
N ARG A 126 -12.19 10.58 2.13
CA ARG A 126 -13.10 11.19 3.09
C ARG A 126 -12.37 12.29 3.85
N GLU A 127 -13.02 13.43 4.03
CA GLU A 127 -12.55 14.49 4.92
C GLU A 127 -12.90 14.18 6.38
N GLY A 128 -12.11 14.70 7.32
CA GLY A 128 -12.31 14.57 8.76
C GLY A 128 -11.33 15.46 9.51
N LYS A 129 -11.62 15.77 10.77
CA LYS A 129 -10.83 16.73 11.56
C LYS A 129 -10.25 16.15 12.85
N ASP A 130 -10.77 15.00 13.34
CA ASP A 130 -10.38 14.46 14.65
C ASP A 130 -9.19 13.50 14.50
N ALA A 131 -9.18 12.71 13.42
CA ALA A 131 -8.11 11.78 13.09
C ALA A 131 -7.91 11.70 11.57
N VAL A 132 -6.72 11.22 11.15
CA VAL A 132 -6.33 10.95 9.76
C VAL A 132 -5.81 9.53 9.65
N ALA A 133 -6.38 8.72 8.77
CA ALA A 133 -5.88 7.42 8.39
C ALA A 133 -5.23 7.49 7.00
N PHE A 134 -3.91 7.38 6.95
CA PHE A 134 -3.17 7.14 5.71
C PHE A 134 -3.21 5.65 5.41
N THR A 135 -3.69 5.27 4.24
CA THR A 135 -3.90 3.87 3.88
C THR A 135 -3.66 3.62 2.40
N CYS A 136 -3.61 2.35 1.98
CA CYS A 136 -3.45 1.96 0.58
C CYS A 136 -4.08 0.58 0.33
N GLY A 137 -4.29 0.25 -0.93
CA GLY A 137 -4.79 -1.06 -1.34
C GLY A 137 -6.12 -1.43 -0.69
N THR A 138 -6.28 -2.70 -0.31
CA THR A 138 -7.50 -3.25 0.30
C THR A 138 -7.93 -2.53 1.58
N MET A 139 -6.98 -1.95 2.32
CA MET A 139 -7.28 -1.28 3.58
C MET A 139 -8.02 0.05 3.41
N VAL A 140 -8.10 0.60 2.20
CA VAL A 140 -8.94 1.78 1.92
C VAL A 140 -10.41 1.49 2.22
N GLU A 141 -10.93 0.33 1.79
CA GLU A 141 -12.31 -0.09 2.07
C GLU A 141 -12.54 -0.23 3.58
N ALA A 142 -11.65 -0.93 4.27
CA ALA A 142 -11.76 -1.12 5.73
C ALA A 142 -11.72 0.21 6.50
N CYS A 143 -10.88 1.16 6.07
CA CYS A 143 -10.80 2.51 6.67
C CYS A 143 -12.06 3.34 6.38
N MET A 144 -12.66 3.23 5.20
CA MET A 144 -13.91 3.92 4.87
C MET A 144 -15.06 3.40 5.74
N ASP A 145 -15.13 2.08 5.94
CA ASP A 145 -16.14 1.47 6.83
C ASP A 145 -15.88 1.83 8.30
N ALA A 146 -14.61 1.86 8.73
CA ALA A 146 -14.23 2.34 10.06
C ALA A 146 -14.64 3.80 10.29
N ALA A 147 -14.48 4.66 9.26
CA ALA A 147 -14.89 6.06 9.33
C ALA A 147 -16.41 6.22 9.49
N GLU A 148 -17.21 5.34 8.89
CA GLU A 148 -18.67 5.33 9.10
C GLU A 148 -19.05 4.91 10.54
N LEU A 149 -18.33 3.93 11.10
CA LEU A 149 -18.54 3.50 12.48
C LEU A 149 -18.19 4.61 13.48
N LEU A 150 -17.06 5.30 13.27
CA LEU A 150 -16.60 6.42 14.08
C LEU A 150 -17.53 7.64 13.98
N ALA A 151 -18.04 7.94 12.79
CA ALA A 151 -18.98 9.06 12.59
C ALA A 151 -20.27 8.90 13.40
N ARG A 152 -20.77 7.67 13.58
CA ARG A 152 -21.93 7.39 14.47
C ARG A 152 -21.65 7.72 15.94
N GLN A 153 -20.38 7.84 16.31
CA GLN A 153 -19.91 8.20 17.65
C GLN A 153 -19.45 9.67 17.74
N GLY A 154 -19.65 10.45 16.65
CA GLY A 154 -19.27 11.87 16.59
C GLY A 154 -17.79 12.11 16.29
N ILE A 155 -17.04 11.08 15.84
CA ILE A 155 -15.62 11.19 15.48
C ILE A 155 -15.49 11.28 13.96
N GLU A 156 -14.85 12.32 13.46
CA GLU A 156 -14.65 12.58 12.03
C GLU A 156 -13.26 12.15 11.59
N LEU A 157 -13.17 10.93 11.00
CA LEU A 157 -11.95 10.38 10.45
C LEU A 157 -11.76 10.82 8.99
N ALA A 158 -10.63 11.46 8.68
CA ALA A 158 -10.16 11.63 7.33
C ALA A 158 -9.51 10.33 6.83
N VAL A 159 -9.85 9.89 5.61
CA VAL A 159 -9.26 8.71 4.97
C VAL A 159 -8.51 9.15 3.73
N ILE A 160 -7.20 8.89 3.71
CA ILE A 160 -6.29 9.29 2.64
C ILE A 160 -5.72 8.04 1.98
N ASN A 161 -6.09 7.81 0.73
CA ASN A 161 -5.54 6.73 -0.07
C ASN A 161 -4.20 7.17 -0.69
N LEU A 162 -3.12 6.57 -0.25
CA LEU A 162 -1.77 6.74 -0.77
C LEU A 162 -1.45 5.59 -1.73
N HIS A 163 -2.16 5.55 -2.88
CA HIS A 163 -1.99 4.50 -3.89
C HIS A 163 -0.59 4.47 -4.52
N THR A 164 0.17 5.55 -4.40
CA THR A 164 1.59 5.61 -4.73
C THR A 164 2.38 5.74 -3.45
N ILE A 165 3.09 4.66 -3.07
CA ILE A 165 3.91 4.63 -1.86
C ILE A 165 5.29 5.23 -2.12
N LYS A 166 5.78 5.09 -3.37
CA LYS A 166 7.02 5.69 -3.83
C LYS A 166 6.90 6.07 -5.32
N PRO A 167 7.10 7.36 -5.68
CA PRO A 167 7.31 8.50 -4.78
C PRO A 167 6.07 8.83 -3.96
N MET A 168 6.26 9.26 -2.72
CA MET A 168 5.17 9.65 -1.82
C MET A 168 4.64 11.05 -2.15
N ASP A 169 3.34 11.27 -2.02
CA ASP A 169 2.75 12.63 -2.03
C ASP A 169 3.01 13.32 -0.68
N THR A 170 4.23 13.81 -0.53
CA THR A 170 4.68 14.48 0.69
C THR A 170 3.83 15.70 1.03
N ASP A 171 3.40 16.47 0.01
CA ASP A 171 2.58 17.68 0.20
C ASP A 171 1.22 17.32 0.82
N LEU A 172 0.59 16.25 0.33
CA LEU A 172 -0.68 15.76 0.86
C LEU A 172 -0.52 15.27 2.31
N VAL A 173 0.51 14.46 2.58
CA VAL A 173 0.80 13.94 3.92
C VAL A 173 1.05 15.08 4.90
N CYS A 174 1.90 16.04 4.55
CA CYS A 174 2.23 17.21 5.37
C CYS A 174 1.01 18.10 5.62
N ARG A 175 0.16 18.30 4.61
CA ARG A 175 -1.08 19.08 4.76
C ARG A 175 -2.00 18.51 5.84
N TYR A 176 -2.18 17.19 5.87
CA TYR A 176 -3.01 16.56 6.89
C TYR A 176 -2.33 16.48 8.26
N ALA A 177 -1.01 16.34 8.31
CA ALA A 177 -0.27 16.41 9.57
C ALA A 177 -0.36 17.80 10.23
N ALA A 178 -0.39 18.87 9.42
CA ALA A 178 -0.49 20.25 9.90
C ALA A 178 -1.86 20.60 10.49
N THR A 179 -2.89 19.76 10.31
CA THR A 179 -4.24 20.01 10.90
C THR A 179 -4.27 19.86 12.41
N GLY A 180 -3.29 19.19 13.01
CA GLY A 180 -3.27 18.85 14.43
C GLY A 180 -4.11 17.62 14.79
N ALA A 181 -4.77 16.97 13.83
CA ALA A 181 -5.49 15.72 14.02
C ALA A 181 -4.53 14.58 14.40
N LYS A 182 -5.05 13.52 15.03
CA LYS A 182 -4.25 12.33 15.34
C LYS A 182 -3.98 11.54 14.06
N LEU A 183 -2.73 11.13 13.87
CA LEU A 183 -2.28 10.46 12.66
C LEU A 183 -2.16 8.95 12.84
N PHE A 184 -2.74 8.22 11.91
CA PHE A 184 -2.67 6.77 11.83
C PHE A 184 -2.22 6.35 10.42
N SER A 185 -1.45 5.26 10.32
CA SER A 185 -1.29 4.51 9.07
C SER A 185 -1.98 3.16 9.21
N VAL A 186 -2.65 2.72 8.15
CA VAL A 186 -3.35 1.42 8.12
C VAL A 186 -2.91 0.66 6.88
N GLU A 187 -2.28 -0.49 7.09
CA GLU A 187 -1.67 -1.28 6.02
C GLU A 187 -1.81 -2.79 6.25
N GLU A 188 -2.14 -3.52 5.22
CA GLU A 188 -2.09 -4.98 5.19
C GLU A 188 -0.65 -5.45 4.87
N HIS A 189 0.26 -5.08 5.76
CA HIS A 189 1.71 -5.28 5.64
C HIS A 189 2.32 -5.21 7.03
N SER A 190 3.58 -5.63 7.19
CA SER A 190 4.34 -5.35 8.40
C SER A 190 4.39 -3.84 8.67
N ILE A 191 4.21 -3.46 9.94
CA ILE A 191 4.40 -2.05 10.36
C ILE A 191 5.86 -1.58 10.24
N ILE A 192 6.78 -2.51 9.92
CA ILE A 192 8.21 -2.25 9.74
C ILE A 192 8.50 -2.13 8.24
N GLY A 193 8.99 -0.99 7.81
CA GLY A 193 9.40 -0.72 6.43
C GLY A 193 8.27 -0.43 5.43
N GLY A 194 6.99 -0.55 5.83
CA GLY A 194 5.81 -0.40 4.98
C GLY A 194 5.36 1.05 4.75
N LEU A 195 4.03 1.21 4.59
CA LEU A 195 3.38 2.51 4.38
C LEU A 195 3.60 3.46 5.57
N GLY A 196 3.48 2.96 6.80
CA GLY A 196 3.68 3.77 7.99
C GLY A 196 5.06 4.41 8.04
N ASP A 197 6.11 3.67 7.67
CA ASP A 197 7.46 4.23 7.57
C ASP A 197 7.60 5.22 6.41
N ALA A 198 6.94 4.97 5.28
CA ALA A 198 6.92 5.93 4.17
C ALA A 198 6.25 7.27 4.55
N VAL A 199 5.19 7.21 5.37
CA VAL A 199 4.55 8.41 5.92
C VAL A 199 5.48 9.11 6.92
N CYS A 200 6.19 8.38 7.77
CA CYS A 200 7.19 8.95 8.68
C CYS A 200 8.31 9.67 7.92
N ASP A 201 8.85 9.04 6.85
CA ASP A 201 9.87 9.66 6.00
C ASP A 201 9.36 10.97 5.37
N ALA A 202 8.10 11.00 4.92
CA ALA A 202 7.48 12.22 4.37
C ALA A 202 7.31 13.34 5.41
N LEU A 203 7.19 12.99 6.68
CA LEU A 203 7.00 13.94 7.79
C LEU A 203 8.30 14.40 8.46
N GLU A 204 9.47 13.89 8.04
CA GLU A 204 10.76 14.15 8.69
C GLU A 204 11.03 15.65 8.91
N CYS A 205 10.65 16.51 7.95
CA CYS A 205 10.86 17.94 8.02
C CYS A 205 9.74 18.75 8.69
N GLN A 206 8.69 18.10 9.22
CA GLN A 206 7.48 18.79 9.73
C GLN A 206 7.48 19.04 11.24
N GLY A 207 8.60 18.80 11.93
CA GLY A 207 8.69 18.98 13.38
C GLY A 207 8.18 17.76 14.15
N THR A 208 7.54 17.99 15.32
CA THR A 208 7.10 16.89 16.18
C THR A 208 5.72 16.38 15.76
N TYR A 209 5.65 15.13 15.36
CA TYR A 209 4.40 14.42 15.07
C TYR A 209 4.40 13.05 15.78
N ARG A 210 3.22 12.47 15.93
CA ARG A 210 3.04 11.10 16.41
C ARG A 210 2.15 10.36 15.43
N LEU A 211 2.69 9.29 14.83
CA LEU A 211 1.97 8.37 13.95
C LEU A 211 1.75 7.05 14.68
N THR A 212 0.51 6.60 14.79
CA THR A 212 0.17 5.24 15.23
C THR A 212 0.03 4.34 14.01
N LYS A 213 0.81 3.25 13.97
CA LYS A 213 0.79 2.29 12.87
C LYS A 213 -0.14 1.13 13.19
N ILE A 214 -1.11 0.87 12.31
CA ILE A 214 -2.04 -0.27 12.33
C ILE A 214 -1.65 -1.20 11.18
N GLY A 215 -1.23 -2.42 11.49
CA GLY A 215 -0.71 -3.41 10.53
C GLY A 215 -0.20 -4.64 11.25
N ILE A 216 0.55 -5.47 10.55
CA ILE A 216 1.11 -6.72 11.10
C ILE A 216 2.27 -6.40 12.02
N ARG A 217 2.19 -6.83 13.28
CA ARG A 217 3.13 -6.50 14.36
C ARG A 217 4.17 -7.62 14.55
N ASP A 218 5.21 -7.61 13.70
CA ASP A 218 6.40 -8.49 13.79
C ASP A 218 6.03 -9.98 14.00
N CYS A 219 5.07 -10.47 13.22
CA CYS A 219 4.67 -11.89 13.24
C CYS A 219 4.28 -12.34 11.83
N PHE A 220 4.45 -13.63 11.56
CA PHE A 220 3.96 -14.22 10.32
C PHE A 220 2.45 -14.39 10.36
N GLY A 221 1.84 -14.48 9.15
CA GLY A 221 0.44 -14.80 9.01
C GLY A 221 0.13 -16.27 9.26
N GLN A 222 -1.14 -16.62 9.07
CA GLN A 222 -1.65 -17.99 9.28
C GLN A 222 -2.70 -18.35 8.23
N SER A 223 -3.00 -19.65 8.10
CA SER A 223 -4.05 -20.14 7.22
C SER A 223 -5.43 -19.84 7.79
N GLY A 224 -6.35 -19.45 6.93
CA GLY A 224 -7.74 -19.18 7.30
C GLY A 224 -8.50 -18.53 6.16
N LYS A 225 -9.79 -18.31 6.33
CA LYS A 225 -10.55 -17.48 5.39
C LYS A 225 -10.07 -16.04 5.48
N PRO A 226 -9.99 -15.28 4.36
CA PRO A 226 -9.44 -13.93 4.34
C PRO A 226 -9.99 -13.03 5.45
N GLU A 227 -11.32 -12.99 5.63
CA GLU A 227 -11.96 -12.13 6.65
C GLU A 227 -11.60 -12.56 8.09
N ALA A 228 -11.46 -13.87 8.33
CA ALA A 228 -11.08 -14.39 9.64
C ALA A 228 -9.60 -14.06 9.95
N VAL A 229 -8.73 -14.15 8.94
CA VAL A 229 -7.32 -13.76 9.08
C VAL A 229 -7.19 -12.26 9.32
N LEU A 230 -7.85 -11.41 8.52
CA LEU A 230 -7.85 -9.96 8.75
C LEU A 230 -8.33 -9.61 10.17
N ARG A 231 -9.36 -10.30 10.67
CA ARG A 231 -9.87 -10.11 12.03
C ARG A 231 -8.87 -10.50 13.10
N GLU A 232 -8.17 -11.61 12.92
CA GLU A 232 -7.13 -12.05 13.87
C GLU A 232 -6.00 -11.01 14.02
N TYR A 233 -5.66 -10.31 12.93
CA TYR A 233 -4.60 -9.31 12.92
C TYR A 233 -5.10 -7.86 13.14
N GLY A 234 -6.37 -7.67 13.52
CA GLY A 234 -6.90 -6.36 13.86
C GLY A 234 -7.16 -5.44 12.67
N LEU A 235 -7.32 -6.00 11.47
CA LEU A 235 -7.47 -5.25 10.22
C LEU A 235 -8.91 -5.19 9.69
N CYS A 236 -9.90 -5.59 10.50
CA CYS A 236 -11.31 -5.34 10.19
C CYS A 236 -11.74 -3.94 10.60
N ALA A 237 -12.76 -3.41 9.94
CA ALA A 237 -13.24 -2.03 10.12
C ALA A 237 -13.59 -1.68 11.57
N ASP A 238 -14.25 -2.57 12.31
CA ASP A 238 -14.61 -2.40 13.72
C ASP A 238 -13.38 -2.32 14.64
N GLN A 239 -12.34 -3.10 14.34
CA GLN A 239 -11.09 -3.12 15.09
C GLN A 239 -10.23 -1.88 14.80
N ILE A 240 -10.15 -1.50 13.51
CA ILE A 240 -9.49 -0.25 13.10
C ILE A 240 -10.15 0.95 13.78
N ALA A 241 -11.50 0.99 13.78
CA ALA A 241 -12.25 2.06 14.44
C ALA A 241 -11.97 2.10 15.95
N ALA A 242 -11.94 0.95 16.63
CA ALA A 242 -11.64 0.86 18.05
C ALA A 242 -10.20 1.33 18.38
N GLU A 243 -9.21 0.94 17.56
CA GLU A 243 -7.82 1.36 17.75
C GLU A 243 -7.66 2.87 17.52
N ILE A 244 -8.31 3.43 16.49
CA ILE A 244 -8.32 4.88 16.26
C ILE A 244 -8.97 5.61 17.43
N GLN A 245 -10.13 5.15 17.88
CA GLN A 245 -10.83 5.76 19.03
C GLN A 245 -9.99 5.75 20.30
N SER A 246 -9.25 4.65 20.54
CA SER A 246 -8.39 4.54 21.73
C SER A 246 -7.16 5.46 21.68
N GLY A 247 -6.76 5.91 20.49
CA GLY A 247 -5.62 6.80 20.26
C GLY A 247 -5.97 8.30 20.28
N LEU A 248 -7.28 8.65 20.35
CA LEU A 248 -7.76 10.03 20.42
C LEU A 248 -7.64 10.59 21.83
#